data_be76b9c1e94ad27bb48a16eca6927aa9
#
_entry.id   be76b9c1e94ad27bb48a16eca6927aa9
#
_cell.length_a   1.000
_cell.length_b   1.000
_cell.length_c   1.000
_cell.angle_alpha   90.00
_cell.angle_beta   90.00
_cell.angle_gamma   90.00
#
_symmetry.space_group_name_H-M   'P 1'
#
loop_
_entity.id
_entity.type
_entity.pdbx_description
1 polymer ?
#
loop_
_entity_poly.entity_id
_entity_poly.type
_entity_poly.pdbx_seq_one_letter_code
_entity_poly.pdbx_strand_id
1 'polypeptide(L)'
;MDYPGNLFVVAAPSGAGKSSLVKALLELDAQVHPSVSHTTRPPRGQEKHGREYFFVSTPEFDEMVLADAFVEWAFVHGQRYGTSKKAIEERITQGADVILEIDFQGALQIKRIFGNAVLIFILPPTLEELRSRLERRGEDAPETIELRLQNATEEMAQAKEFDFVIINELFERALFDMKAIVHSQRLKFSAQRRARAETFKALHII
;
A
#
# COMPACT_ATOMS: atom_id res chain seq x y z
N MET A 1 11.55 -15.63 -0.52
CA MET A 1 12.47 -15.06 -1.53
C MET A 1 12.99 -13.73 -1.00
N ASP A 2 14.24 -13.39 -1.27
CA ASP A 2 14.84 -12.11 -0.83
C ASP A 2 14.97 -11.20 -2.06
N TYR A 3 14.03 -10.28 -2.18
CA TYR A 3 13.98 -9.32 -3.29
C TYR A 3 14.91 -8.13 -3.03
N PRO A 4 15.50 -7.51 -4.08
CA PRO A 4 16.30 -6.29 -3.92
C PRO A 4 15.51 -5.09 -3.44
N GLY A 5 14.28 -4.91 -3.92
CA GLY A 5 13.35 -3.88 -3.48
C GLY A 5 12.47 -4.34 -2.33
N ASN A 6 11.80 -3.40 -1.68
CA ASN A 6 10.89 -3.66 -0.58
C ASN A 6 9.42 -3.55 -1.03
N LEU A 7 8.56 -4.31 -0.37
CA LEU A 7 7.12 -4.23 -0.56
C LEU A 7 6.49 -3.69 0.74
N PHE A 8 5.89 -2.51 0.66
CA PHE A 8 5.15 -1.87 1.73
C PHE A 8 3.66 -1.99 1.48
N VAL A 9 2.92 -2.34 2.49
CA VAL A 9 1.45 -2.43 2.43
C VAL A 9 0.87 -1.56 3.52
N VAL A 10 0.09 -0.58 3.13
CA VAL A 10 -0.52 0.38 4.06
C VAL A 10 -2.02 0.13 4.12
N ALA A 11 -2.51 -0.15 5.30
CA ALA A 11 -3.95 -0.26 5.58
C ALA A 11 -4.36 0.73 6.67
N ALA A 12 -5.63 1.07 6.68
CA ALA A 12 -6.20 2.01 7.63
C ALA A 12 -7.72 1.95 7.56
N PRO A 13 -8.43 2.30 8.62
CA PRO A 13 -9.85 2.57 8.53
C PRO A 13 -10.13 3.81 7.67
N SER A 14 -11.32 3.82 7.06
CA SER A 14 -11.74 4.96 6.23
C SER A 14 -11.71 6.27 7.04
N GLY A 15 -11.04 7.30 6.50
CA GLY A 15 -10.89 8.59 7.18
C GLY A 15 -9.63 8.76 8.04
N ALA A 16 -8.83 7.70 8.26
CA ALA A 16 -7.59 7.80 9.06
C ALA A 16 -6.44 8.57 8.37
N GLY A 17 -6.57 8.92 7.08
CA GLY A 17 -5.58 9.74 6.36
C GLY A 17 -4.54 8.94 5.56
N LYS A 18 -4.78 7.65 5.30
CA LYS A 18 -3.89 6.75 4.54
C LYS A 18 -3.41 7.37 3.22
N SER A 19 -4.33 7.70 2.33
CA SER A 19 -3.98 8.18 0.97
C SER A 19 -3.24 9.51 0.98
N SER A 20 -3.53 10.38 1.96
CA SER A 20 -2.78 11.64 2.11
C SER A 20 -1.32 11.38 2.51
N LEU A 21 -1.09 10.47 3.46
CA LEU A 21 0.27 10.11 3.89
C LEU A 21 1.04 9.39 2.79
N VAL A 22 0.42 8.44 2.10
CA VAL A 22 1.07 7.73 0.98
C VAL A 22 1.42 8.69 -0.15
N LYS A 23 0.49 9.59 -0.53
CA LYS A 23 0.76 10.60 -1.55
C LYS A 23 1.95 11.48 -1.16
N ALA A 24 1.98 12.00 0.07
CA ALA A 24 3.09 12.82 0.54
C ALA A 24 4.42 12.06 0.58
N LEU A 25 4.41 10.77 0.95
CA LEU A 25 5.60 9.93 0.88
C LEU A 25 6.11 9.81 -0.56
N LEU A 26 5.24 9.53 -1.52
CA LEU A 26 5.60 9.40 -2.94
C LEU A 26 6.16 10.70 -3.54
N GLU A 27 5.69 11.86 -3.07
CA GLU A 27 6.23 13.17 -3.48
C GLU A 27 7.63 13.44 -2.90
N LEU A 28 7.93 12.88 -1.71
CA LEU A 28 9.19 13.12 -1.00
C LEU A 28 10.27 12.08 -1.27
N ASP A 29 9.91 10.88 -1.70
CA ASP A 29 10.85 9.77 -1.91
C ASP A 29 10.65 9.13 -3.28
N ALA A 30 11.45 9.58 -4.24
CA ALA A 30 11.40 9.11 -5.62
C ALA A 30 11.76 7.63 -5.83
N GLN A 31 12.26 6.94 -4.80
CA GLN A 31 12.55 5.50 -4.85
C GLN A 31 11.33 4.64 -4.48
N VAL A 32 10.29 5.25 -3.92
CA VAL A 32 9.03 4.56 -3.61
C VAL A 32 8.06 4.77 -4.76
N HIS A 33 7.49 3.69 -5.25
CA HIS A 33 6.54 3.71 -6.36
C HIS A 33 5.20 3.11 -5.94
N PRO A 34 4.08 3.69 -6.36
CA PRO A 34 2.78 3.06 -6.13
C PRO A 34 2.69 1.77 -6.94
N SER A 35 1.96 0.80 -6.43
CA SER A 35 1.56 -0.35 -7.23
C SER A 35 0.61 0.10 -8.33
N VAL A 36 0.86 -0.38 -9.55
CA VAL A 36 -0.01 -0.11 -10.70
C VAL A 36 -1.00 -1.26 -10.83
N SER A 37 -2.28 -0.99 -10.56
CA SER A 37 -3.35 -1.98 -10.66
C SER A 37 -3.84 -2.16 -12.11
N HIS A 38 -4.43 -3.31 -12.38
CA HIS A 38 -5.17 -3.58 -13.61
C HIS A 38 -6.60 -3.06 -13.49
N THR A 39 -7.18 -2.59 -14.60
CA THR A 39 -8.58 -2.19 -14.63
C THR A 39 -9.21 -2.46 -15.98
N THR A 40 -10.52 -2.81 -15.98
CA THR A 40 -11.34 -2.90 -17.20
C THR A 40 -11.91 -1.55 -17.63
N ARG A 41 -11.73 -0.50 -16.80
CA ARG A 41 -12.14 0.85 -17.14
C ARG A 41 -11.26 1.41 -18.29
N PRO A 42 -11.84 2.05 -19.31
CA PRO A 42 -11.05 2.73 -20.32
C PRO A 42 -10.24 3.88 -19.70
N PRO A 43 -9.07 4.22 -20.30
CA PRO A 43 -8.26 5.37 -19.88
C PRO A 43 -9.08 6.68 -19.90
N ARG A 44 -8.79 7.59 -18.98
CA ARG A 44 -9.38 8.94 -18.92
C ARG A 44 -8.33 9.99 -19.19
N GLY A 45 -8.67 10.99 -20.02
CA GLY A 45 -7.79 12.11 -20.29
C GLY A 45 -6.40 11.66 -20.78
N GLN A 46 -5.38 11.95 -19.99
CA GLN A 46 -3.98 11.64 -20.32
C GLN A 46 -3.41 10.41 -19.59
N GLU A 47 -4.27 9.56 -19.02
CA GLU A 47 -3.85 8.31 -18.41
C GLU A 47 -3.19 7.38 -19.44
N LYS A 48 -2.11 6.72 -19.04
CA LYS A 48 -1.34 5.81 -19.90
C LYS A 48 -1.27 4.42 -19.30
N HIS A 49 -1.37 3.42 -20.18
CA HIS A 49 -1.19 2.03 -19.82
C HIS A 49 0.19 1.81 -19.17
N GLY A 50 0.20 1.13 -18.01
CA GLY A 50 1.41 0.86 -17.23
C GLY A 50 1.91 2.01 -16.36
N ARG A 51 1.26 3.18 -16.39
CA ARG A 51 1.59 4.33 -15.54
C ARG A 51 0.55 4.52 -14.43
N GLU A 52 -0.69 4.82 -14.77
CA GLU A 52 -1.79 4.94 -13.80
C GLU A 52 -2.45 3.58 -13.55
N TYR A 53 -2.71 2.85 -14.64
CA TYR A 53 -3.29 1.50 -14.62
C TYR A 53 -2.75 0.66 -15.78
N PHE A 54 -2.79 -0.66 -15.60
CA PHE A 54 -2.80 -1.58 -16.73
C PHE A 54 -4.25 -1.70 -17.21
N PHE A 55 -4.57 -1.01 -18.32
CA PHE A 55 -5.90 -1.06 -18.92
C PHE A 55 -6.03 -2.35 -19.74
N VAL A 56 -6.95 -3.22 -19.34
CA VAL A 56 -7.18 -4.54 -19.96
C VAL A 56 -8.65 -4.68 -20.31
N SER A 57 -8.95 -5.57 -21.24
CA SER A 57 -10.33 -5.92 -21.56
C SER A 57 -10.97 -6.78 -20.45
N THR A 58 -12.30 -6.85 -20.42
CA THR A 58 -13.00 -7.71 -19.46
C THR A 58 -12.61 -9.18 -19.61
N PRO A 59 -12.52 -9.78 -20.84
CA PRO A 59 -12.05 -11.15 -21.00
C PRO A 59 -10.63 -11.37 -20.46
N GLU A 60 -9.68 -10.48 -20.75
CA GLU A 60 -8.31 -10.56 -20.22
C GLU A 60 -8.29 -10.52 -18.69
N PHE A 61 -9.11 -9.65 -18.09
CA PHE A 61 -9.22 -9.58 -16.64
C PHE A 61 -9.79 -10.88 -16.06
N ASP A 62 -10.81 -11.48 -16.71
CA ASP A 62 -11.40 -12.75 -16.29
C ASP A 62 -10.39 -13.90 -16.38
N GLU A 63 -9.59 -13.95 -17.45
CA GLU A 63 -8.50 -14.91 -17.58
C GLU A 63 -7.48 -14.75 -16.43
N MET A 64 -7.14 -13.53 -16.07
CA MET A 64 -6.24 -13.25 -14.94
C MET A 64 -6.84 -13.70 -13.59
N VAL A 65 -8.15 -13.53 -13.39
CA VAL A 65 -8.87 -14.05 -12.20
C VAL A 65 -8.80 -15.56 -12.14
N LEU A 66 -9.13 -16.24 -13.26
CA LEU A 66 -9.10 -17.70 -13.35
C LEU A 66 -7.69 -18.27 -13.13
N ALA A 67 -6.66 -17.54 -13.57
CA ALA A 67 -5.26 -17.90 -13.36
C ALA A 67 -4.73 -17.55 -11.96
N ASP A 68 -5.56 -17.06 -11.03
CA ASP A 68 -5.14 -16.60 -9.70
C ASP A 68 -3.98 -15.57 -9.75
N ALA A 69 -4.00 -14.72 -10.78
CA ALA A 69 -2.91 -13.76 -11.05
C ALA A 69 -2.96 -12.52 -10.15
N PHE A 70 -4.09 -12.26 -9.48
CA PHE A 70 -4.24 -11.12 -8.60
C PHE A 70 -3.96 -11.47 -7.14
N VAL A 71 -3.43 -10.50 -6.41
CA VAL A 71 -3.36 -10.54 -4.95
C VAL A 71 -4.72 -10.23 -4.37
N GLU A 72 -5.38 -9.22 -4.94
CA GLU A 72 -6.72 -8.78 -4.62
C GLU A 72 -7.38 -8.23 -5.89
N TRP A 73 -8.68 -8.33 -5.99
CA TRP A 73 -9.46 -7.66 -7.01
C TRP A 73 -10.87 -7.36 -6.51
N ALA A 74 -11.49 -6.31 -7.08
CA ALA A 74 -12.82 -5.87 -6.71
C ALA A 74 -13.60 -5.33 -7.92
N PHE A 75 -14.91 -5.34 -7.80
CA PHE A 75 -15.83 -4.71 -8.73
C PHE A 75 -16.28 -3.37 -8.16
N VAL A 76 -15.92 -2.27 -8.81
CA VAL A 76 -16.19 -0.91 -8.33
C VAL A 76 -16.82 -0.08 -9.46
N HIS A 77 -18.00 0.46 -9.23
CA HIS A 77 -18.75 1.30 -10.18
C HIS A 77 -18.83 0.71 -11.60
N GLY A 78 -19.13 -0.58 -11.70
CA GLY A 78 -19.29 -1.26 -12.97
C GLY A 78 -17.99 -1.65 -13.67
N GLN A 79 -16.84 -1.46 -13.04
CA GLN A 79 -15.50 -1.79 -13.56
C GLN A 79 -14.74 -2.67 -12.56
N ARG A 80 -13.79 -3.44 -13.07
CA ARG A 80 -12.93 -4.29 -12.26
C ARG A 80 -11.59 -3.62 -12.03
N TYR A 81 -11.05 -3.84 -10.85
CA TYR A 81 -9.72 -3.39 -10.44
C TYR A 81 -9.01 -4.52 -9.74
N GLY A 82 -7.73 -4.72 -9.98
CA GLY A 82 -6.98 -5.78 -9.32
C GLY A 82 -5.49 -5.53 -9.32
N THR A 83 -4.83 -5.96 -8.26
CA THR A 83 -3.38 -5.83 -8.08
C THR A 83 -2.71 -7.15 -8.44
N SER A 84 -1.92 -7.15 -9.52
CA SER A 84 -1.26 -8.35 -10.05
C SER A 84 -0.04 -8.75 -9.22
N LYS A 85 0.06 -10.04 -8.86
CA LYS A 85 1.23 -10.64 -8.20
C LYS A 85 2.50 -10.39 -9.03
N LYS A 86 2.43 -10.65 -10.33
CA LYS A 86 3.54 -10.48 -11.27
C LYS A 86 4.02 -9.03 -11.36
N ALA A 87 3.10 -8.05 -11.43
CA ALA A 87 3.48 -6.64 -11.53
C ALA A 87 4.22 -6.14 -10.27
N ILE A 88 3.83 -6.61 -9.08
CA ILE A 88 4.56 -6.36 -7.85
C ILE A 88 5.95 -7.00 -7.92
N GLU A 89 6.00 -8.30 -8.22
CA GLU A 89 7.24 -9.09 -8.21
C GLU A 89 8.29 -8.54 -9.19
N GLU A 90 7.87 -8.17 -10.40
CA GLU A 90 8.76 -7.56 -11.39
C GLU A 90 9.42 -6.28 -10.86
N ARG A 91 8.65 -5.40 -10.20
CA ARG A 91 9.18 -4.14 -9.66
C ARG A 91 10.13 -4.34 -8.50
N ILE A 92 9.77 -5.17 -7.51
CA ILE A 92 10.65 -5.43 -6.37
C ILE A 92 11.91 -6.21 -6.77
N THR A 93 11.83 -7.05 -7.80
CA THR A 93 12.99 -7.73 -8.39
C THR A 93 13.94 -6.76 -9.08
N GLN A 94 13.43 -5.68 -9.67
CA GLN A 94 14.22 -4.60 -10.25
C GLN A 94 14.83 -3.66 -9.19
N GLY A 95 14.57 -3.88 -7.91
CA GLY A 95 15.10 -3.08 -6.80
C GLY A 95 14.25 -1.87 -6.44
N ALA A 96 13.06 -1.71 -7.01
CA ALA A 96 12.14 -0.65 -6.64
C ALA A 96 11.43 -0.96 -5.32
N ASP A 97 11.25 0.05 -4.48
CA ASP A 97 10.36 -0.03 -3.34
C ASP A 97 8.93 0.22 -3.83
N VAL A 98 8.04 -0.72 -3.56
CA VAL A 98 6.63 -0.66 -3.98
C VAL A 98 5.74 -0.45 -2.76
N ILE A 99 4.78 0.48 -2.87
CA ILE A 99 3.77 0.72 -1.84
C ILE A 99 2.36 0.41 -2.36
N LEU A 100 1.60 -0.35 -1.58
CA LEU A 100 0.20 -0.67 -1.84
C LEU A 100 -0.70 0.00 -0.80
N GLU A 101 -1.81 0.57 -1.27
CA GLU A 101 -2.90 1.07 -0.44
C GLU A 101 -4.09 0.12 -0.58
N ILE A 102 -4.28 -0.77 0.37
CA ILE A 102 -5.35 -1.77 0.36
C ILE A 102 -6.01 -1.86 1.74
N ASP A 103 -7.06 -2.67 1.87
CA ASP A 103 -7.66 -2.98 3.16
C ASP A 103 -6.82 -3.99 3.95
N PHE A 104 -7.22 -4.25 5.20
CA PHE A 104 -6.47 -5.16 6.07
C PHE A 104 -6.49 -6.61 5.57
N GLN A 105 -7.58 -7.05 4.91
CA GLN A 105 -7.69 -8.43 4.41
C GLN A 105 -6.70 -8.66 3.26
N GLY A 106 -6.64 -7.70 2.32
CA GLY A 106 -5.66 -7.70 1.24
C GLY A 106 -4.22 -7.63 1.78
N ALA A 107 -3.98 -6.83 2.82
CA ALA A 107 -2.66 -6.74 3.46
C ALA A 107 -2.20 -8.10 4.02
N LEU A 108 -3.08 -8.83 4.70
CA LEU A 108 -2.77 -10.16 5.22
C LEU A 108 -2.58 -11.20 4.11
N GLN A 109 -3.30 -11.07 2.99
CA GLN A 109 -3.06 -11.92 1.81
C GLN A 109 -1.69 -11.65 1.21
N ILE A 110 -1.31 -10.37 1.03
CA ILE A 110 0.04 -9.98 0.57
C ILE A 110 1.11 -10.59 1.47
N LYS A 111 0.98 -10.51 2.79
CA LYS A 111 1.95 -11.07 3.74
C LYS A 111 2.14 -12.59 3.57
N ARG A 112 1.07 -13.31 3.24
CA ARG A 112 1.14 -14.76 2.98
C ARG A 112 1.87 -15.09 1.68
N ILE A 113 1.70 -14.25 0.64
CA ILE A 113 2.32 -14.43 -0.67
C ILE A 113 3.77 -13.94 -0.66
N PHE A 114 3.98 -12.72 -0.14
CA PHE A 114 5.27 -12.06 -0.03
C PHE A 114 5.67 -11.97 1.46
N GLY A 115 6.26 -13.01 1.99
CA GLY A 115 6.56 -13.12 3.43
C GLY A 115 7.43 -12.01 4.00
N ASN A 116 8.18 -11.30 3.14
CA ASN A 116 9.00 -10.14 3.50
C ASN A 116 8.28 -8.79 3.31
N ALA A 117 7.01 -8.77 2.93
CA ALA A 117 6.22 -7.55 2.88
C ALA A 117 6.15 -6.88 4.27
N VAL A 118 6.27 -5.57 4.28
CA VAL A 118 6.22 -4.72 5.48
C VAL A 118 4.82 -4.16 5.60
N LEU A 119 4.07 -4.59 6.61
CA LEU A 119 2.71 -4.16 6.86
C LEU A 119 2.68 -2.95 7.79
N ILE A 120 2.02 -1.87 7.38
CA ILE A 120 1.89 -0.62 8.13
C ILE A 120 0.40 -0.32 8.31
N PHE A 121 -0.05 -0.18 9.55
CA PHE A 121 -1.42 0.21 9.86
C PHE A 121 -1.46 1.66 10.35
N ILE A 122 -2.35 2.48 9.77
CA ILE A 122 -2.54 3.86 10.19
C ILE A 122 -3.80 3.95 11.05
N LEU A 123 -3.65 4.48 12.25
CA LEU A 123 -4.73 4.73 13.20
C LEU A 123 -5.03 6.22 13.31
N PRO A 124 -6.30 6.63 13.48
CA PRO A 124 -6.63 7.95 13.99
C PRO A 124 -6.24 8.03 15.48
N PRO A 125 -6.06 9.24 16.04
CA PRO A 125 -5.74 9.38 17.47
C PRO A 125 -6.92 8.97 18.38
N THR A 126 -8.14 9.22 17.94
CA THR A 126 -9.38 8.82 18.65
C THR A 126 -10.52 8.54 17.66
N LEU A 127 -11.58 7.90 18.14
CA LEU A 127 -12.81 7.69 17.35
C LEU A 127 -13.55 9.01 17.08
N GLU A 128 -13.48 9.94 18.01
CA GLU A 128 -14.07 11.29 17.87
C GLU A 128 -13.39 12.07 16.74
N GLU A 129 -12.06 12.00 16.67
CA GLU A 129 -11.33 12.64 15.57
C GLU A 129 -11.62 11.95 14.23
N LEU A 130 -11.76 10.61 14.21
CA LEU A 130 -12.17 9.89 13.01
C LEU A 130 -13.54 10.34 12.53
N ARG A 131 -14.54 10.46 13.44
CA ARG A 131 -15.87 10.99 13.17
C ARG A 131 -15.78 12.40 12.55
N SER A 132 -15.06 13.29 13.20
CA SER A 132 -14.85 14.66 12.74
C SER A 132 -14.27 14.72 11.33
N ARG A 133 -13.32 13.84 11.00
CA ARG A 133 -12.72 13.76 9.65
C ARG A 133 -13.72 13.27 8.60
N LEU A 134 -14.57 12.29 8.94
CA LEU A 134 -15.62 11.81 8.04
C LEU A 134 -16.69 12.90 7.78
N GLU A 135 -17.13 13.58 8.83
CA GLU A 135 -18.11 14.68 8.73
C GLU A 135 -17.58 15.87 7.90
N ARG A 136 -16.31 16.26 8.11
CA ARG A 136 -15.68 17.35 7.35
C ARG A 136 -15.55 17.08 5.85
N ARG A 137 -15.50 15.81 5.43
CA ARG A 137 -15.52 15.45 4.00
C ARG A 137 -16.84 15.84 3.34
N GLY A 138 -17.96 15.79 4.06
CA GLY A 138 -19.27 16.18 3.55
C GLY A 138 -19.82 15.28 2.44
N GLU A 139 -19.27 14.07 2.30
CA GLU A 139 -19.60 13.13 1.22
C GLU A 139 -20.68 12.12 1.64
N ASP A 140 -20.92 11.96 2.94
CA ASP A 140 -21.75 10.91 3.50
C ASP A 140 -22.91 11.45 4.34
N ALA A 141 -24.04 10.74 4.29
CA ALA A 141 -25.15 10.96 5.23
C ALA A 141 -24.78 10.50 6.66
N PRO A 142 -25.41 11.04 7.71
CA PRO A 142 -25.09 10.68 9.10
C PRO A 142 -25.14 9.17 9.37
N GLU A 143 -26.11 8.47 8.81
CA GLU A 143 -26.26 7.01 8.97
C GLU A 143 -25.08 6.26 8.36
N THR A 144 -24.53 6.75 7.24
CA THR A 144 -23.36 6.18 6.59
C THR A 144 -22.10 6.39 7.45
N ILE A 145 -21.99 7.55 8.11
CA ILE A 145 -20.88 7.84 9.03
C ILE A 145 -20.91 6.88 10.22
N GLU A 146 -22.08 6.62 10.82
CA GLU A 146 -22.19 5.64 11.91
C GLU A 146 -21.76 4.24 11.49
N LEU A 147 -22.19 3.78 10.31
CA LEU A 147 -21.79 2.49 9.77
C LEU A 147 -20.26 2.41 9.54
N ARG A 148 -19.67 3.50 9.01
CA ARG A 148 -18.22 3.58 8.81
C ARG A 148 -17.43 3.55 10.11
N LEU A 149 -17.94 4.15 11.18
CA LEU A 149 -17.32 4.13 12.51
C LEU A 149 -17.40 2.75 13.14
N GLN A 150 -18.51 2.03 12.97
CA GLN A 150 -18.63 0.62 13.40
C GLN A 150 -17.60 -0.25 12.68
N ASN A 151 -17.54 -0.17 11.34
CA ASN A 151 -16.58 -0.93 10.54
C ASN A 151 -15.13 -0.55 10.92
N ALA A 152 -14.85 0.74 11.16
CA ALA A 152 -13.53 1.20 11.56
C ALA A 152 -13.06 0.55 12.87
N THR A 153 -13.97 0.32 13.83
CA THR A 153 -13.62 -0.35 15.09
C THR A 153 -13.16 -1.78 14.86
N GLU A 154 -13.84 -2.52 13.97
CA GLU A 154 -13.44 -3.88 13.59
C GLU A 154 -12.12 -3.90 12.81
N GLU A 155 -11.93 -2.95 11.90
CA GLU A 155 -10.68 -2.81 11.14
C GLU A 155 -9.50 -2.45 12.07
N MET A 156 -9.67 -1.53 13.00
CA MET A 156 -8.63 -1.13 13.96
C MET A 156 -8.21 -2.28 14.89
N ALA A 157 -9.11 -3.20 15.21
CA ALA A 157 -8.77 -4.40 16.00
C ALA A 157 -7.74 -5.31 15.29
N GLN A 158 -7.59 -5.16 13.97
CA GLN A 158 -6.61 -5.91 13.16
C GLN A 158 -5.21 -5.28 13.15
N ALA A 159 -5.03 -4.09 13.72
CA ALA A 159 -3.73 -3.40 13.76
C ALA A 159 -2.62 -4.27 14.40
N LYS A 160 -2.98 -5.18 15.31
CA LYS A 160 -2.06 -6.14 15.96
C LYS A 160 -1.39 -7.14 15.00
N GLU A 161 -1.96 -7.34 13.81
CA GLU A 161 -1.43 -8.24 12.77
C GLU A 161 -0.40 -7.55 11.86
N PHE A 162 -0.14 -6.26 12.08
CA PHE A 162 0.76 -5.45 11.27
C PHE A 162 2.14 -5.31 11.94
N ASP A 163 3.19 -5.17 11.09
CA ASP A 163 4.56 -5.00 11.58
C ASP A 163 4.76 -3.63 12.25
N PHE A 164 4.03 -2.59 11.79
CA PHE A 164 4.11 -1.22 12.31
C PHE A 164 2.73 -0.58 12.42
N VAL A 165 2.58 0.27 13.42
CA VAL A 165 1.38 1.10 13.62
C VAL A 165 1.81 2.56 13.70
N ILE A 166 1.13 3.42 12.91
CA ILE A 166 1.32 4.88 12.91
C ILE A 166 0.04 5.53 13.42
N ILE A 167 0.14 6.34 14.47
CA ILE A 167 -0.99 7.16 14.95
C ILE A 167 -0.94 8.50 14.23
N ASN A 168 -1.92 8.74 13.35
CA ASN A 168 -2.02 9.97 12.57
C ASN A 168 -2.76 11.06 13.36
N GLU A 169 -2.11 11.54 14.40
CA GLU A 169 -2.53 12.71 15.19
C GLU A 169 -2.08 14.01 14.54
N LEU A 170 -0.76 14.12 14.31
CA LEU A 170 -0.11 15.20 13.58
C LEU A 170 0.43 14.64 12.26
N PHE A 171 -0.02 15.21 11.14
CA PHE A 171 0.31 14.72 9.80
C PHE A 171 1.82 14.63 9.56
N GLU A 172 2.56 15.67 9.92
CA GLU A 172 4.01 15.76 9.71
C GLU A 172 4.75 14.69 10.51
N ARG A 173 4.28 14.38 11.71
CA ARG A 173 4.86 13.31 12.54
C ARG A 173 4.55 11.94 11.97
N ALA A 174 3.31 11.70 11.57
CA ALA A 174 2.92 10.43 10.94
C ALA A 174 3.67 10.20 9.61
N LEU A 175 3.91 11.26 8.83
CA LEU A 175 4.72 11.22 7.62
C LEU A 175 6.18 10.92 7.92
N PHE A 176 6.75 11.52 8.98
CA PHE A 176 8.11 11.22 9.44
C PHE A 176 8.23 9.75 9.85
N ASP A 177 7.28 9.23 10.62
CA ASP A 177 7.27 7.83 11.06
C ASP A 177 7.18 6.87 9.85
N MET A 178 6.33 7.18 8.88
CA MET A 178 6.23 6.40 7.63
C MET A 178 7.54 6.41 6.85
N LYS A 179 8.20 7.56 6.70
CA LYS A 179 9.52 7.67 6.07
C LYS A 179 10.58 6.88 6.84
N ALA A 180 10.55 6.94 8.17
CA ALA A 180 11.50 6.21 9.02
C ALA A 180 11.34 4.68 8.82
N ILE A 181 10.11 4.18 8.76
CA ILE A 181 9.84 2.76 8.47
C ILE A 181 10.42 2.38 7.11
N VAL A 182 10.12 3.12 6.06
CA VAL A 182 10.63 2.86 4.70
C VAL A 182 12.15 2.91 4.68
N HIS A 183 12.75 3.94 5.24
CA HIS A 183 14.20 4.10 5.27
C HIS A 183 14.89 2.98 6.05
N SER A 184 14.32 2.54 7.17
CA SER A 184 14.87 1.47 8.01
C SER A 184 15.03 0.15 7.24
N GLN A 185 14.15 -0.16 6.30
CA GLN A 185 14.24 -1.37 5.50
C GLN A 185 15.47 -1.34 4.57
N ARG A 186 15.81 -0.18 4.04
CA ARG A 186 17.02 0.04 3.21
C ARG A 186 18.32 -0.06 4.01
N LEU A 187 18.25 0.11 5.34
CA LEU A 187 19.42 0.01 6.25
C LEU A 187 19.68 -1.40 6.77
N LYS A 188 18.80 -2.37 6.49
CA LYS A 188 19.05 -3.76 6.86
C LYS A 188 20.35 -4.25 6.23
N PHE A 189 21.09 -5.11 6.96
CA PHE A 189 22.37 -5.63 6.51
C PHE A 189 22.31 -6.22 5.08
N SER A 190 21.30 -7.04 4.78
CA SER A 190 21.10 -7.62 3.45
C SER A 190 20.90 -6.57 2.35
N ALA A 191 20.11 -5.53 2.63
CA ALA A 191 19.87 -4.43 1.70
C ALA A 191 21.14 -3.59 1.49
N GLN A 192 21.85 -3.22 2.56
CA GLN A 192 23.10 -2.46 2.48
C GLN A 192 24.19 -3.26 1.75
N ARG A 193 24.31 -4.55 2.03
CA ARG A 193 25.30 -5.43 1.35
C ARG A 193 25.03 -5.47 -0.17
N ARG A 194 23.78 -5.51 -0.61
CA ARG A 194 23.44 -5.45 -2.04
C ARG A 194 23.74 -4.07 -2.64
N ALA A 195 23.26 -3.01 -1.99
CA ALA A 195 23.36 -1.64 -2.50
C ALA A 195 24.82 -1.11 -2.48
N ARG A 196 25.66 -1.60 -1.57
CA ARG A 196 27.02 -1.16 -1.32
C ARG A 196 28.03 -2.30 -1.49
N ALA A 197 27.84 -3.21 -2.43
CA ALA A 197 28.63 -4.42 -2.60
C ALA A 197 30.14 -4.17 -2.64
N GLU A 198 30.60 -3.13 -3.35
CA GLU A 198 32.01 -2.78 -3.43
C GLU A 198 32.58 -2.31 -2.08
N THR A 199 31.81 -1.57 -1.30
CA THR A 199 32.22 -1.16 0.06
C THR A 199 32.37 -2.37 0.97
N PHE A 200 31.39 -3.28 0.96
CA PHE A 200 31.45 -4.51 1.76
C PHE A 200 32.63 -5.39 1.37
N LYS A 201 32.90 -5.50 0.06
CA LYS A 201 34.07 -6.22 -0.46
C LYS A 201 35.38 -5.59 -0.01
N ALA A 202 35.51 -4.25 -0.11
CA ALA A 202 36.70 -3.53 0.33
C ALA A 202 36.97 -3.64 1.84
N LEU A 203 35.90 -3.80 2.64
CA LEU A 203 35.96 -4.01 4.09
C LEU A 203 36.11 -5.48 4.50
N HIS A 204 36.20 -6.41 3.54
CA HIS A 204 36.23 -7.87 3.75
C HIS A 204 35.03 -8.40 4.56
N ILE A 205 33.88 -7.75 4.45
CA ILE A 205 32.60 -8.19 5.04
C ILE A 205 31.84 -8.96 3.96
N ILE A 206 31.75 -10.26 4.10
CA ILE A 206 31.12 -11.17 3.11
C ILE A 206 29.71 -11.54 3.59
#